data_2b0d65f2b1616d0b5cafe3d0eae30d9f
#
_entry.id   2b0d65f2b1616d0b5cafe3d0eae30d9f
#
_cell.length_a   1.000
_cell.length_b   1.000
_cell.length_c   1.000
_cell.angle_alpha   90.00
_cell.angle_beta   90.00
_cell.angle_gamma   90.00
#
_symmetry.space_group_name_H-M   'P 1'
#
loop_
_entity.id
_entity.type
_entity.pdbx_description
1 polymer ?
#
loop_
_entity_poly.entity_id
_entity_poly.type
_entity_poly.pdbx_seq_one_letter_code
_entity_poly.pdbx_strand_id
1 'polypeptide(L)'
;MGVLEKIERLIPGPMIQRNRRILVALFAILSAALILSSYFFPYWKFTLVAPQYPQGLRVQVYLSRLKGDVSELDILNHYIGMKKLEEAAQFERKIALFGLVVLSLISLFFLFSGRKGAIFFVLPSLAFPLIFIGDLFFWLYKFGHELDPNAPIKIAPFTPKILGEGVVAQFKTYATFGLGFYLAILGFVFVFLAFVLRLGVCNACPVKEKCSVLCQNLWKWPGKPEEFERAGMKEKALILRQQKG
;
A
#
# COMPACT_ATOMS: atom_id res chain seq x y z
N MET A 1 -17.02 21.32 -15.51
CA MET A 1 -15.60 21.67 -15.23
C MET A 1 -15.10 20.76 -14.13
N GLY A 2 -14.23 19.82 -14.47
CA GLY A 2 -13.75 18.81 -13.52
C GLY A 2 -12.69 19.37 -12.58
N VAL A 3 -12.52 18.74 -11.41
CA VAL A 3 -11.49 19.10 -10.42
C VAL A 3 -10.09 19.16 -11.04
N LEU A 4 -9.80 18.28 -12.02
CA LEU A 4 -8.54 18.28 -12.78
C LEU A 4 -8.32 19.56 -13.60
N GLU A 5 -9.37 20.14 -14.18
CA GLU A 5 -9.30 21.39 -14.95
C GLU A 5 -9.02 22.60 -14.04
N LYS A 6 -9.55 22.58 -12.80
CA LYS A 6 -9.24 23.58 -11.78
C LYS A 6 -7.78 23.53 -11.31
N ILE A 7 -7.24 22.30 -11.16
CA ILE A 7 -5.83 22.09 -10.78
C ILE A 7 -4.89 22.55 -11.90
N GLU A 8 -5.26 22.32 -13.17
CA GLU A 8 -4.46 22.80 -14.32
C GLU A 8 -4.38 24.32 -14.43
N ARG A 9 -5.43 25.05 -14.05
CA ARG A 9 -5.42 26.53 -14.05
C ARG A 9 -4.55 27.12 -12.94
N LEU A 10 -4.39 26.40 -11.82
CA LEU A 10 -3.57 26.86 -10.69
C LEU A 10 -2.05 26.72 -10.93
N ILE A 11 -1.63 26.05 -12.00
CA ILE A 11 -0.23 25.70 -12.22
C ILE A 11 0.17 26.02 -13.67
N PRO A 12 0.61 27.26 -13.98
CA PRO A 12 0.97 27.66 -15.36
C PRO A 12 2.42 27.27 -15.74
N GLY A 13 2.60 26.79 -16.96
CA GLY A 13 3.84 26.79 -17.72
C GLY A 13 4.63 25.47 -17.84
N PRO A 14 5.60 25.43 -18.76
CA PRO A 14 6.36 24.23 -19.16
C PRO A 14 7.37 23.72 -18.10
N MET A 15 7.92 24.58 -17.26
CA MET A 15 8.77 24.18 -16.13
C MET A 15 8.05 23.21 -15.18
N ILE A 16 6.75 23.34 -15.04
CA ILE A 16 5.90 22.54 -14.16
C ILE A 16 5.74 21.11 -14.70
N GLN A 17 5.70 20.91 -16.01
CA GLN A 17 5.63 19.56 -16.58
C GLN A 17 6.86 18.73 -16.23
N ARG A 18 8.04 19.34 -16.25
CA ARG A 18 9.29 18.70 -15.81
C ARG A 18 9.26 18.38 -14.32
N ASN A 19 8.86 19.35 -13.50
CA ASN A 19 8.80 19.18 -12.05
C ASN A 19 7.75 18.12 -11.65
N ARG A 20 6.58 18.11 -12.27
CA ARG A 20 5.56 17.07 -12.05
C ARG A 20 6.08 15.66 -12.31
N ARG A 21 6.91 15.44 -13.33
CA ARG A 21 7.47 14.12 -13.61
C ARG A 21 8.52 13.70 -12.62
N ILE A 22 9.37 14.65 -12.22
CA ILE A 22 10.32 14.38 -11.15
C ILE A 22 9.56 13.99 -9.89
N LEU A 23 8.48 14.69 -9.54
CA LEU A 23 7.64 14.33 -8.40
C LEU A 23 6.96 12.97 -8.56
N VAL A 24 6.45 12.64 -9.75
CA VAL A 24 5.89 11.30 -10.02
C VAL A 24 6.95 10.21 -9.82
N ALA A 25 8.16 10.42 -10.34
CA ALA A 25 9.25 9.47 -10.16
C ALA A 25 9.68 9.35 -8.69
N LEU A 26 9.84 10.47 -7.99
CA LEU A 26 10.17 10.49 -6.57
C LEU A 26 9.13 9.77 -5.72
N PHE A 27 7.84 10.03 -5.96
CA PHE A 27 6.76 9.39 -5.21
C PHE A 27 6.67 7.89 -5.49
N ALA A 28 6.91 7.45 -6.74
CA ALA A 28 6.94 6.03 -7.07
C ALA A 28 8.13 5.31 -6.39
N ILE A 29 9.31 5.92 -6.39
CA ILE A 29 10.51 5.39 -5.73
C ILE A 29 10.29 5.35 -4.20
N LEU A 30 9.76 6.44 -3.64
CA LEU A 30 9.48 6.52 -2.20
C LEU A 30 8.43 5.50 -1.78
N SER A 31 7.37 5.31 -2.58
CA SER A 31 6.37 4.25 -2.36
C SER A 31 7.01 2.87 -2.32
N ALA A 32 7.83 2.53 -3.33
CA ALA A 32 8.52 1.25 -3.38
C ALA A 32 9.45 1.04 -2.17
N ALA A 33 10.20 2.06 -1.78
CA ALA A 33 11.08 2.02 -0.61
C ALA A 33 10.30 1.82 0.70
N LEU A 34 9.16 2.51 0.88
CA LEU A 34 8.30 2.39 2.07
C LEU A 34 7.66 1.00 2.15
N ILE A 35 7.17 0.46 1.03
CA ILE A 35 6.60 -0.88 0.95
C ILE A 35 7.67 -1.92 1.33
N LEU A 36 8.89 -1.84 0.80
CA LEU A 36 9.97 -2.77 1.15
C LEU A 36 10.41 -2.61 2.60
N SER A 37 10.56 -1.38 3.10
CA SER A 37 10.97 -1.14 4.48
C SER A 37 9.93 -1.61 5.49
N SER A 38 8.65 -1.66 5.14
CA SER A 38 7.56 -2.14 5.99
C SER A 38 7.75 -3.58 6.46
N TYR A 39 8.48 -4.42 5.66
CA TYR A 39 8.81 -5.80 5.99
C TYR A 39 9.54 -5.96 7.34
N PHE A 40 10.35 -4.98 7.71
CA PHE A 40 11.16 -5.05 8.93
C PHE A 40 10.40 -4.69 10.20
N PHE A 41 9.18 -4.19 10.08
CA PHE A 41 8.37 -3.71 11.20
C PHE A 41 7.11 -4.54 11.41
N PRO A 42 6.59 -4.60 12.66
CA PRO A 42 5.35 -5.30 12.93
C PRO A 42 4.17 -4.63 12.21
N TYR A 43 3.30 -5.45 11.65
CA TYR A 43 2.05 -5.00 11.02
C TYR A 43 0.90 -4.93 11.99
N TRP A 44 0.89 -5.83 12.97
CA TRP A 44 -0.15 -5.88 13.99
C TRP A 44 0.46 -6.25 15.34
N LYS A 45 -0.12 -5.70 16.41
CA LYS A 45 0.29 -5.93 17.78
C LYS A 45 -0.92 -6.33 18.59
N PHE A 46 -0.76 -7.36 19.38
CA PHE A 46 -1.79 -7.90 20.25
C PHE A 46 -1.25 -8.04 21.66
N THR A 47 -2.03 -7.63 22.63
CA THR A 47 -1.72 -7.79 24.05
C THR A 47 -2.89 -8.45 24.74
N LEU A 48 -2.65 -9.56 25.44
CA LEU A 48 -3.63 -10.25 26.25
C LEU A 48 -3.30 -10.06 27.71
N VAL A 49 -4.23 -9.53 28.49
CA VAL A 49 -4.11 -9.34 29.93
C VAL A 49 -4.95 -10.40 30.64
N ALA A 50 -4.29 -11.22 31.42
CA ALA A 50 -4.90 -12.27 32.22
C ALA A 50 -4.49 -12.10 33.70
N PRO A 51 -5.29 -12.66 34.66
CA PRO A 51 -4.92 -12.58 36.07
C PRO A 51 -3.52 -13.10 36.39
N GLN A 52 -3.09 -14.16 35.66
CA GLN A 52 -1.75 -14.76 35.80
C GLN A 52 -0.65 -13.92 35.16
N TYR A 53 -1.02 -13.04 34.21
CA TYR A 53 -0.12 -12.16 33.45
C TYR A 53 -0.60 -10.72 33.53
N PRO A 54 -0.51 -10.04 34.68
CA PRO A 54 -1.00 -8.67 34.85
C PRO A 54 -0.24 -7.64 34.02
N GLN A 55 1.02 -7.95 33.65
CA GLN A 55 1.82 -7.13 32.71
C GLN A 55 1.35 -7.26 31.24
N GLY A 56 0.50 -8.25 30.96
CA GLY A 56 0.02 -8.60 29.63
C GLY A 56 1.04 -9.37 28.78
N LEU A 57 0.56 -10.39 28.07
CA LEU A 57 1.32 -11.11 27.05
C LEU A 57 1.26 -10.33 25.74
N ARG A 58 2.41 -10.00 25.18
CA ARG A 58 2.54 -9.14 24.00
C ARG A 58 3.03 -9.94 22.81
N VAL A 59 2.25 -9.96 21.75
CA VAL A 59 2.62 -10.58 20.47
C VAL A 59 2.66 -9.52 19.38
N GLN A 60 3.70 -9.59 18.55
CA GLN A 60 3.91 -8.74 17.38
C GLN A 60 3.89 -9.61 16.13
N VAL A 61 2.97 -9.31 15.23
CA VAL A 61 2.81 -9.99 13.95
C VAL A 61 3.53 -9.20 12.87
N TYR A 62 4.56 -9.81 12.31
CA TYR A 62 5.26 -9.36 11.11
C TYR A 62 4.72 -10.13 9.90
N LEU A 63 5.00 -9.68 8.71
CA LEU A 63 4.58 -10.41 7.51
C LEU A 63 5.22 -11.81 7.39
N SER A 64 6.42 -12.02 7.95
CA SER A 64 7.16 -13.29 7.83
C SER A 64 7.29 -14.07 9.14
N ARG A 65 6.98 -13.49 10.28
CA ARG A 65 7.22 -14.10 11.60
C ARG A 65 6.36 -13.49 12.68
N LEU A 66 6.28 -14.21 13.79
CA LEU A 66 5.75 -13.73 15.05
C LEU A 66 6.90 -13.41 16.02
N LYS A 67 6.72 -12.46 16.94
CA LYS A 67 7.65 -12.13 18.02
C LYS A 67 6.90 -11.80 19.30
N GLY A 68 7.59 -11.93 20.43
CA GLY A 68 7.04 -11.68 21.76
C GLY A 68 6.66 -12.97 22.47
N ASP A 69 5.67 -12.92 23.33
CA ASP A 69 5.26 -14.00 24.26
C ASP A 69 4.36 -15.03 23.54
N VAL A 70 4.82 -15.53 22.35
CA VAL A 70 4.05 -16.42 21.49
C VAL A 70 3.83 -17.78 22.16
N SER A 71 4.88 -18.35 22.79
CA SER A 71 4.82 -19.64 23.46
C SER A 71 3.85 -19.65 24.64
N GLU A 72 3.88 -18.58 25.44
CA GLU A 72 2.98 -18.41 26.59
C GLU A 72 1.52 -18.24 26.13
N LEU A 73 1.32 -17.49 25.05
CA LEU A 73 -0.01 -17.32 24.48
C LEU A 73 -0.53 -18.62 23.86
N ASP A 74 0.33 -19.42 23.22
CA ASP A 74 -0.05 -20.73 22.67
C ASP A 74 -0.42 -21.74 23.75
N ILE A 75 0.20 -21.67 24.94
CA ILE A 75 -0.22 -22.46 26.10
C ILE A 75 -1.65 -22.08 26.52
N LEU A 76 -1.95 -20.79 26.62
CA LEU A 76 -3.32 -20.33 26.95
C LEU A 76 -4.32 -20.72 25.87
N ASN A 77 -3.94 -20.60 24.60
CA ASN A 77 -4.77 -21.02 23.46
C ASN A 77 -5.11 -22.50 23.51
N HIS A 78 -4.18 -23.35 23.91
CA HIS A 78 -4.41 -24.79 24.05
C HIS A 78 -5.50 -25.09 25.09
N TYR A 79 -5.55 -24.37 26.22
CA TYR A 79 -6.58 -24.58 27.24
C TYR A 79 -7.99 -24.26 26.76
N ILE A 80 -8.16 -23.34 25.83
CA ILE A 80 -9.45 -22.94 25.27
C ILE A 80 -9.72 -23.60 23.88
N GLY A 81 -8.82 -24.48 23.43
CA GLY A 81 -8.97 -25.22 22.19
C GLY A 81 -8.61 -24.45 20.92
N MET A 82 -7.96 -23.30 21.04
CA MET A 82 -7.43 -22.58 19.86
C MET A 82 -6.16 -23.24 19.33
N LYS A 83 -5.99 -23.19 18.03
CA LYS A 83 -4.75 -23.62 17.37
C LYS A 83 -3.58 -22.70 17.73
N LYS A 84 -2.35 -23.20 17.56
CA LYS A 84 -1.14 -22.41 17.80
C LYS A 84 -1.04 -21.26 16.81
N LEU A 85 -0.63 -20.09 17.27
CA LEU A 85 -0.48 -18.90 16.43
C LEU A 85 0.50 -19.10 15.26
N GLU A 86 1.51 -19.96 15.45
CA GLU A 86 2.46 -20.27 14.37
C GLU A 86 1.84 -21.04 13.20
N GLU A 87 0.69 -21.67 13.38
CA GLU A 87 -0.05 -22.35 12.31
C GLU A 87 -0.78 -21.37 11.39
N ALA A 88 -0.98 -20.12 11.85
CA ALA A 88 -1.62 -19.10 11.03
C ALA A 88 -0.71 -18.63 9.89
N ALA A 89 -1.29 -18.41 8.73
CA ALA A 89 -0.67 -17.74 7.58
C ALA A 89 0.72 -18.29 7.19
N GLN A 90 0.95 -19.60 7.31
CA GLN A 90 2.27 -20.20 7.05
C GLN A 90 2.72 -20.02 5.60
N PHE A 91 1.80 -20.14 4.65
CA PHE A 91 2.10 -19.94 3.24
C PHE A 91 2.38 -18.47 2.96
N GLU A 92 1.52 -17.56 3.42
CA GLU A 92 1.62 -16.11 3.26
C GLU A 92 2.94 -15.61 3.86
N ARG A 93 3.30 -16.08 5.03
CA ARG A 93 4.58 -15.73 5.69
C ARG A 93 5.82 -16.16 4.89
N LYS A 94 5.78 -17.33 4.24
CA LYS A 94 6.88 -17.83 3.40
C LYS A 94 7.08 -16.97 2.15
N ILE A 95 6.00 -16.52 1.52
CA ILE A 95 6.05 -15.73 0.28
C ILE A 95 6.07 -14.22 0.50
N ALA A 96 5.91 -13.75 1.74
CA ALA A 96 5.73 -12.33 2.07
C ALA A 96 6.83 -11.43 1.49
N LEU A 97 8.10 -11.79 1.64
CA LEU A 97 9.20 -11.00 1.08
C LEU A 97 9.14 -10.94 -0.44
N PHE A 98 8.91 -12.10 -1.08
CA PHE A 98 8.79 -12.16 -2.53
C PHE A 98 7.61 -11.29 -3.01
N GLY A 99 6.45 -11.39 -2.35
CA GLY A 99 5.28 -10.58 -2.65
C GLY A 99 5.56 -9.08 -2.55
N LEU A 100 6.24 -8.62 -1.48
CA LEU A 100 6.62 -7.21 -1.33
C LEU A 100 7.61 -6.74 -2.39
N VAL A 101 8.59 -7.56 -2.76
CA VAL A 101 9.54 -7.23 -3.84
C VAL A 101 8.79 -7.09 -5.16
N VAL A 102 7.93 -8.04 -5.50
CA VAL A 102 7.10 -7.97 -6.72
C VAL A 102 6.21 -6.73 -6.70
N LEU A 103 5.56 -6.43 -5.59
CA LEU A 103 4.69 -5.26 -5.43
C LEU A 103 5.47 -3.96 -5.61
N SER A 104 6.68 -3.87 -5.06
CA SER A 104 7.56 -2.71 -5.21
C SER A 104 8.05 -2.54 -6.65
N LEU A 105 8.40 -3.65 -7.33
CA LEU A 105 8.75 -3.62 -8.74
C LEU A 105 7.58 -3.19 -9.62
N ILE A 106 6.37 -3.68 -9.35
CA ILE A 106 5.15 -3.25 -10.04
C ILE A 106 4.95 -1.74 -9.86
N SER A 107 5.13 -1.20 -8.65
CA SER A 107 5.06 0.24 -8.39
C SER A 107 6.10 1.05 -9.17
N LEU A 108 7.29 0.49 -9.41
CA LEU A 108 8.31 1.13 -10.24
C LEU A 108 8.01 0.99 -11.74
N PHE A 109 7.47 -0.15 -12.19
CA PHE A 109 7.05 -0.34 -13.58
C PHE A 109 5.95 0.64 -14.01
N PHE A 110 5.19 1.18 -13.08
CA PHE A 110 4.28 2.29 -13.32
C PHE A 110 4.94 3.46 -14.08
N LEU A 111 6.23 3.73 -13.84
CA LEU A 111 6.98 4.81 -14.51
C LEU A 111 7.17 4.58 -16.02
N PHE A 112 7.18 3.32 -16.44
CA PHE A 112 7.36 2.92 -17.84
C PHE A 112 6.02 2.77 -18.58
N SER A 113 4.91 2.66 -17.85
CA SER A 113 3.59 2.45 -18.43
C SER A 113 3.03 3.72 -19.07
N GLY A 114 2.19 3.54 -20.09
CA GLY A 114 1.37 4.62 -20.62
C GLY A 114 0.24 5.03 -19.67
N ARG A 115 -0.41 6.17 -19.94
CA ARG A 115 -1.46 6.74 -19.08
C ARG A 115 -2.60 5.75 -18.78
N LYS A 116 -3.08 5.01 -19.80
CA LYS A 116 -4.16 4.03 -19.63
C LYS A 116 -3.72 2.79 -18.86
N GLY A 117 -2.48 2.34 -19.07
CA GLY A 117 -1.92 1.17 -18.39
C GLY A 117 -1.52 1.43 -16.94
N ALA A 118 -1.34 2.70 -16.55
CA ALA A 118 -0.85 3.07 -15.23
C ALA A 118 -1.71 2.50 -14.09
N ILE A 119 -3.03 2.42 -14.24
CA ILE A 119 -3.94 1.92 -13.20
C ILE A 119 -3.64 0.46 -12.84
N PHE A 120 -3.29 -0.39 -13.83
CA PHE A 120 -2.99 -1.81 -13.60
C PHE A 120 -1.75 -2.01 -12.73
N PHE A 121 -0.79 -1.08 -12.78
CA PHE A 121 0.41 -1.13 -11.96
C PHE A 121 0.22 -0.48 -10.58
N VAL A 122 -0.74 0.41 -10.44
CA VAL A 122 -1.04 1.07 -9.16
C VAL A 122 -1.99 0.23 -8.31
N LEU A 123 -2.97 -0.42 -8.93
CA LEU A 123 -4.03 -1.16 -8.23
C LEU A 123 -3.53 -2.21 -7.22
N PRO A 124 -2.51 -3.05 -7.51
CA PRO A 124 -2.01 -4.03 -6.54
C PRO A 124 -1.46 -3.37 -5.26
N SER A 125 -0.74 -2.25 -5.40
CA SER A 125 -0.22 -1.52 -4.25
C SER A 125 -1.34 -0.90 -3.41
N LEU A 126 -2.42 -0.45 -4.05
CA LEU A 126 -3.61 0.06 -3.37
C LEU A 126 -4.38 -1.03 -2.62
N ALA A 127 -4.42 -2.24 -3.18
CA ALA A 127 -5.14 -3.36 -2.60
C ALA A 127 -4.41 -3.99 -1.39
N PHE A 128 -3.08 -3.89 -1.33
CA PHE A 128 -2.26 -4.61 -0.36
C PHE A 128 -2.66 -4.39 1.12
N PRO A 129 -2.86 -3.15 1.63
CA PRO A 129 -3.29 -2.96 3.01
C PRO A 129 -4.66 -3.58 3.32
N LEU A 130 -5.58 -3.57 2.34
CA LEU A 130 -6.91 -4.17 2.48
C LEU A 130 -6.82 -5.70 2.49
N ILE A 131 -5.96 -6.28 1.64
CA ILE A 131 -5.68 -7.73 1.60
C ILE A 131 -5.11 -8.16 2.96
N PHE A 132 -4.17 -7.41 3.54
CA PHE A 132 -3.63 -7.71 4.86
C PHE A 132 -4.70 -7.70 5.95
N ILE A 133 -5.60 -6.71 5.97
CA ILE A 133 -6.71 -6.66 6.95
C ILE A 133 -7.64 -7.86 6.75
N GLY A 134 -7.98 -8.19 5.51
CA GLY A 134 -8.85 -9.32 5.18
C GLY A 134 -8.24 -10.67 5.60
N ASP A 135 -6.96 -10.86 5.35
CA ASP A 135 -6.20 -12.04 5.75
C ASP A 135 -6.12 -12.17 7.29
N LEU A 136 -5.77 -11.08 7.97
CA LEU A 136 -5.77 -11.02 9.44
C LEU A 136 -7.15 -11.38 10.02
N PHE A 137 -8.22 -10.80 9.47
CA PHE A 137 -9.58 -11.13 9.89
C PHE A 137 -9.92 -12.60 9.67
N PHE A 138 -9.57 -13.14 8.50
CA PHE A 138 -9.80 -14.55 8.18
C PHE A 138 -9.15 -15.49 9.20
N TRP A 139 -7.89 -15.26 9.55
CA TRP A 139 -7.18 -16.09 10.51
C TRP A 139 -7.72 -15.94 11.95
N LEU A 140 -8.04 -14.72 12.38
CA LEU A 140 -8.66 -14.48 13.69
C LEU A 140 -10.04 -15.14 13.79
N TYR A 141 -10.85 -15.03 12.75
CA TYR A 141 -12.16 -15.70 12.67
C TYR A 141 -12.01 -17.21 12.72
N LYS A 142 -11.15 -17.76 11.88
CA LYS A 142 -10.92 -19.20 11.78
C LYS A 142 -10.48 -19.78 13.13
N PHE A 143 -9.50 -19.17 13.79
CA PHE A 143 -8.98 -19.65 15.06
C PHE A 143 -9.99 -19.54 16.21
N GLY A 144 -10.82 -18.53 16.20
CA GLY A 144 -11.84 -18.38 17.22
C GLY A 144 -13.11 -19.24 16.99
N HIS A 145 -13.26 -19.85 15.81
CA HIS A 145 -14.42 -20.70 15.48
C HIS A 145 -14.06 -22.18 15.32
N GLU A 146 -12.81 -22.52 14.98
CA GLU A 146 -12.34 -23.90 14.88
C GLU A 146 -11.69 -24.35 16.21
N LEU A 147 -12.48 -24.30 17.30
CA LEU A 147 -12.01 -24.71 18.64
C LEU A 147 -12.05 -26.24 18.78
N ASP A 148 -11.04 -26.81 19.48
CA ASP A 148 -11.01 -28.23 19.81
C ASP A 148 -12.13 -28.57 20.80
N PRO A 149 -13.06 -29.48 20.46
CA PRO A 149 -14.14 -29.90 21.36
C PRO A 149 -13.66 -30.61 22.64
N ASN A 150 -12.41 -31.11 22.63
CA ASN A 150 -11.78 -31.78 23.78
C ASN A 150 -10.96 -30.81 24.67
N ALA A 151 -11.01 -29.53 24.41
CA ALA A 151 -10.29 -28.54 25.20
C ALA A 151 -10.72 -28.56 26.68
N PRO A 152 -9.79 -28.35 27.62
CA PRO A 152 -10.07 -28.31 29.05
C PRO A 152 -11.12 -27.27 29.45
N ILE A 153 -11.11 -26.12 28.75
CA ILE A 153 -12.05 -25.01 28.99
C ILE A 153 -12.90 -24.84 27.74
N LYS A 154 -14.20 -25.10 27.85
CA LYS A 154 -15.13 -24.89 26.75
C LYS A 154 -15.64 -23.46 26.74
N ILE A 155 -15.39 -22.77 25.63
CA ILE A 155 -15.88 -21.41 25.38
C ILE A 155 -16.74 -21.39 24.12
N ALA A 156 -17.65 -20.44 24.04
CA ALA A 156 -18.40 -20.20 22.80
C ALA A 156 -17.44 -19.66 21.71
N PRO A 157 -17.69 -19.99 20.42
CA PRO A 157 -16.95 -19.41 19.32
C PRO A 157 -16.95 -17.87 19.39
N PHE A 158 -15.81 -17.27 19.08
CA PHE A 158 -15.62 -15.83 19.15
C PHE A 158 -14.69 -15.33 18.04
N THR A 159 -14.70 -14.04 17.79
CA THR A 159 -13.75 -13.40 16.87
C THR A 159 -12.97 -12.32 17.64
N PRO A 160 -11.66 -12.48 17.84
CA PRO A 160 -10.84 -11.43 18.43
C PRO A 160 -10.94 -10.13 17.64
N LYS A 161 -10.94 -8.98 18.34
CA LYS A 161 -10.96 -7.69 17.66
C LYS A 161 -9.62 -7.41 16.96
N ILE A 162 -9.70 -6.94 15.73
CA ILE A 162 -8.52 -6.50 14.94
C ILE A 162 -7.95 -5.21 15.52
N LEU A 163 -8.79 -4.35 16.07
CA LEU A 163 -8.40 -3.03 16.56
C LEU A 163 -9.19 -2.67 17.83
N GLY A 164 -8.48 -2.09 18.79
CA GLY A 164 -9.05 -1.61 20.05
C GLY A 164 -9.14 -2.66 21.13
N GLU A 165 -9.96 -2.40 22.13
CA GLU A 165 -10.16 -3.28 23.29
C GLU A 165 -11.20 -4.37 22.96
N GLY A 166 -10.90 -5.59 23.38
CA GLY A 166 -11.78 -6.73 23.28
C GLY A 166 -11.76 -7.55 24.57
N VAL A 167 -12.66 -8.53 24.63
CA VAL A 167 -12.69 -9.52 25.70
C VAL A 167 -12.78 -10.90 25.06
N VAL A 168 -11.92 -11.81 25.47
CA VAL A 168 -11.91 -13.22 25.07
C VAL A 168 -12.03 -14.05 26.34
N ALA A 169 -13.17 -14.73 26.51
CA ALA A 169 -13.55 -15.35 27.78
C ALA A 169 -13.48 -14.31 28.94
N GLN A 170 -12.56 -14.48 29.87
CA GLN A 170 -12.34 -13.55 31.00
C GLN A 170 -11.12 -12.64 30.81
N PHE A 171 -10.43 -12.73 29.67
CA PHE A 171 -9.20 -11.99 29.37
C PHE A 171 -9.50 -10.71 28.61
N LYS A 172 -8.89 -9.60 29.03
CA LYS A 172 -8.90 -8.36 28.26
C LYS A 172 -7.86 -8.43 27.15
N THR A 173 -8.23 -7.99 25.97
CA THR A 173 -7.33 -7.97 24.80
C THR A 173 -7.23 -6.56 24.24
N TYR A 174 -6.05 -6.20 23.80
CA TYR A 174 -5.76 -4.91 23.16
C TYR A 174 -5.08 -5.20 21.84
N ALA A 175 -5.64 -4.69 20.77
CA ALA A 175 -5.12 -4.88 19.43
C ALA A 175 -4.88 -3.52 18.74
N THR A 176 -3.71 -3.36 18.10
CA THR A 176 -3.34 -2.14 17.38
C THR A 176 -2.54 -2.48 16.13
N PHE A 177 -2.65 -1.63 15.11
CA PHE A 177 -1.75 -1.74 13.98
C PHE A 177 -0.34 -1.29 14.35
N GLY A 178 0.65 -1.95 13.77
CA GLY A 178 2.06 -1.65 13.96
C GLY A 178 2.63 -0.71 12.90
N LEU A 179 3.89 -0.31 13.09
CA LEU A 179 4.57 0.62 12.19
C LEU A 179 4.65 0.10 10.74
N GLY A 180 4.83 -1.23 10.55
CA GLY A 180 4.87 -1.84 9.22
C GLY A 180 3.61 -1.57 8.40
N PHE A 181 2.43 -1.68 9.04
CA PHE A 181 1.16 -1.39 8.41
C PHE A 181 1.03 0.10 8.01
N TYR A 182 1.43 1.01 8.90
CA TYR A 182 1.41 2.44 8.59
C TYR A 182 2.39 2.83 7.47
N LEU A 183 3.56 2.19 7.42
CA LEU A 183 4.51 2.39 6.31
C LEU A 183 3.92 1.88 4.98
N ALA A 184 3.22 0.76 4.99
CA ALA A 184 2.53 0.24 3.81
C ALA A 184 1.42 1.20 3.35
N ILE A 185 0.61 1.75 4.27
CA ILE A 185 -0.39 2.79 3.95
C ILE A 185 0.28 4.05 3.38
N LEU A 186 1.37 4.49 3.96
CA LEU A 186 2.09 5.67 3.46
C LEU A 186 2.64 5.42 2.05
N GLY A 187 3.18 4.21 1.79
CA GLY A 187 3.58 3.78 0.44
C GLY A 187 2.41 3.83 -0.55
N PHE A 188 1.25 3.32 -0.12
CA PHE A 188 0.00 3.43 -0.86
C PHE A 188 -0.36 4.89 -1.20
N VAL A 189 -0.32 5.79 -0.23
CA VAL A 189 -0.62 7.22 -0.45
C VAL A 189 0.31 7.82 -1.49
N PHE A 190 1.61 7.51 -1.43
CA PHE A 190 2.58 8.04 -2.40
C PHE A 190 2.37 7.50 -3.81
N VAL A 191 2.08 6.21 -4.00
CA VAL A 191 1.77 5.69 -5.35
C VAL A 191 0.47 6.25 -5.88
N PHE A 192 -0.53 6.47 -5.03
CA PHE A 192 -1.78 7.13 -5.42
C PHE A 192 -1.56 8.58 -5.85
N LEU A 193 -0.80 9.34 -5.08
CA LEU A 193 -0.41 10.72 -5.44
C LEU A 193 0.39 10.74 -6.75
N ALA A 194 1.34 9.82 -6.93
CA ALA A 194 2.07 9.65 -8.18
C ALA A 194 1.12 9.41 -9.37
N PHE A 195 0.11 8.56 -9.17
CA PHE A 195 -0.90 8.27 -10.19
C PHE A 195 -1.74 9.51 -10.53
N VAL A 196 -2.24 10.24 -9.53
CA VAL A 196 -3.02 11.48 -9.75
C VAL A 196 -2.18 12.53 -10.49
N LEU A 197 -0.94 12.75 -10.07
CA LEU A 197 -0.03 13.66 -10.76
C LEU A 197 0.27 13.20 -12.20
N ARG A 198 0.39 11.89 -12.41
CA ARG A 198 0.59 11.29 -13.74
C ARG A 198 -0.55 11.58 -14.70
N LEU A 199 -1.79 11.63 -14.23
CA LEU A 199 -2.94 11.97 -15.06
C LEU A 199 -2.84 13.40 -15.64
N GLY A 200 -2.23 14.34 -14.91
CA GLY A 200 -1.99 15.71 -15.36
C GLY A 200 -0.74 15.91 -16.21
N VAL A 201 0.14 14.88 -16.33
CA VAL A 201 1.36 15.00 -17.14
C VAL A 201 1.02 14.89 -18.63
N CYS A 202 1.56 15.81 -19.44
CA CYS A 202 1.43 15.82 -20.90
C CYS A 202 0.00 15.88 -21.45
N ASN A 203 -0.93 16.53 -20.80
CA ASN A 203 -2.30 16.64 -21.30
C ASN A 203 -2.38 17.22 -22.72
N ALA A 204 -1.43 18.08 -23.07
CA ALA A 204 -1.34 18.69 -24.41
C ALA A 204 -0.61 17.82 -25.45
N CYS A 205 -0.06 16.64 -25.10
CA CYS A 205 0.66 15.80 -26.04
C CYS A 205 -0.29 14.84 -26.78
N PRO A 206 -0.23 14.73 -28.13
CA PRO A 206 -1.12 13.84 -28.90
C PRO A 206 -0.87 12.36 -28.64
N VAL A 207 0.36 11.99 -28.24
CA VAL A 207 0.74 10.60 -27.89
C VAL A 207 0.70 10.33 -26.39
N LYS A 208 0.03 11.19 -25.61
CA LYS A 208 -0.06 11.12 -24.13
C LYS A 208 -0.49 9.75 -23.60
N GLU A 209 -1.33 9.04 -24.33
CA GLU A 209 -1.88 7.74 -23.95
C GLU A 209 -0.82 6.63 -23.92
N LYS A 210 0.17 6.73 -24.81
CA LYS A 210 1.26 5.76 -24.97
C LYS A 210 2.57 6.21 -24.30
N CYS A 211 2.63 7.46 -23.84
CA CYS A 211 3.86 8.06 -23.33
C CYS A 211 4.17 7.61 -21.90
N SER A 212 5.39 7.12 -21.65
CA SER A 212 5.89 6.83 -20.30
C SER A 212 6.33 8.10 -19.56
N VAL A 213 6.51 8.01 -18.23
CA VAL A 213 7.10 9.11 -17.43
C VAL A 213 8.53 9.42 -17.87
N LEU A 214 9.26 8.43 -18.36
CA LEU A 214 10.65 8.53 -18.81
C LEU A 214 10.80 8.88 -20.31
N CYS A 215 9.76 9.42 -20.93
CA CYS A 215 9.80 9.81 -22.35
C CYS A 215 10.96 10.78 -22.63
N GLN A 216 11.82 10.42 -23.59
CA GLN A 216 13.02 11.19 -23.98
C GLN A 216 12.69 12.58 -24.53
N ASN A 217 11.51 12.79 -25.15
CA ASN A 217 11.09 14.08 -25.70
C ASN A 217 10.82 15.15 -24.65
N LEU A 218 10.93 14.81 -23.39
CA LEU A 218 10.72 15.72 -22.26
C LEU A 218 11.85 16.63 -21.90
N TRP A 219 13.06 16.19 -22.13
CA TRP A 219 14.22 17.04 -21.95
C TRP A 219 14.29 18.15 -23.00
N LYS A 220 13.55 17.99 -24.09
CA LYS A 220 13.39 18.96 -25.19
C LYS A 220 12.12 19.83 -25.09
N TRP A 221 11.31 19.64 -24.05
CA TRP A 221 10.11 20.46 -23.85
C TRP A 221 10.42 21.71 -22.98
N PRO A 222 9.95 22.93 -23.38
CA PRO A 222 9.05 23.16 -24.50
C PRO A 222 9.81 23.10 -25.83
N GLY A 223 9.36 22.20 -26.74
CA GLY A 223 9.79 22.22 -28.12
C GLY A 223 9.50 23.57 -28.75
N LYS A 224 10.33 23.97 -29.71
CA LYS A 224 10.06 25.19 -30.47
C LYS A 224 8.72 25.03 -31.24
N PRO A 225 7.91 26.08 -31.41
CA PRO A 225 6.67 26.03 -32.19
C PRO A 225 6.83 25.34 -33.55
N GLU A 226 7.98 25.56 -34.20
CA GLU A 226 8.38 24.97 -35.49
C GLU A 226 8.49 23.44 -35.48
N GLU A 227 8.84 22.82 -34.35
CA GLU A 227 8.92 21.37 -34.24
C GLU A 227 7.52 20.73 -34.18
N PHE A 228 6.55 21.47 -33.64
CA PHE A 228 5.13 21.03 -33.63
C PHE A 228 4.50 21.16 -35.03
N GLU A 229 4.86 22.19 -35.77
CA GLU A 229 4.39 22.35 -37.17
C GLU A 229 4.91 21.21 -38.06
N ARG A 230 6.20 20.85 -37.92
CA ARG A 230 6.80 19.70 -38.63
C ARG A 230 6.17 18.37 -38.29
N ALA A 231 5.70 18.22 -37.04
CA ALA A 231 5.00 17.03 -36.58
C ALA A 231 3.50 17.02 -36.92
N GLY A 232 3.02 17.98 -37.72
CA GLY A 232 1.60 18.09 -38.13
C GLY A 232 0.67 18.65 -37.06
N MET A 233 1.21 19.20 -35.97
CA MET A 233 0.46 19.67 -34.79
C MET A 233 0.27 21.20 -34.81
N LYS A 234 -0.30 21.71 -35.90
CA LYS A 234 -0.47 23.17 -36.19
C LYS A 234 -1.16 23.93 -35.03
N GLU A 235 -2.23 23.37 -34.47
CA GLU A 235 -3.00 24.00 -33.42
C GLU A 235 -2.17 24.23 -32.15
N LYS A 236 -1.24 23.34 -31.84
CA LYS A 236 -0.32 23.46 -30.66
C LYS A 236 0.79 24.43 -30.90
N ALA A 237 1.31 24.52 -32.11
CA ALA A 237 2.27 25.54 -32.50
C ALA A 237 1.67 26.93 -32.32
N LEU A 238 0.39 27.09 -32.66
CA LEU A 238 -0.36 28.36 -32.51
C LEU A 238 -0.54 28.74 -31.04
N ILE A 239 -0.93 27.80 -30.17
CA ILE A 239 -1.09 28.03 -28.71
C ILE A 239 0.25 28.44 -28.09
N LEU A 240 1.35 27.80 -28.48
CA LEU A 240 2.68 28.13 -27.95
C LEU A 240 3.19 29.50 -28.44
N ARG A 241 2.80 29.94 -29.62
CA ARG A 241 3.09 31.30 -30.11
C ARG A 241 2.31 32.36 -29.32
N GLN A 242 1.03 32.10 -29.01
CA GLN A 242 0.19 33.00 -28.21
C GLN A 242 0.63 33.15 -26.74
N GLN A 243 1.32 32.14 -26.19
CA GLN A 243 1.84 32.17 -24.82
C GLN A 243 3.19 32.89 -24.69
N LYS A 244 3.86 33.21 -25.82
CA LYS A 244 5.15 33.91 -25.84
C LYS A 244 5.05 35.40 -26.19
N GLY A 245 3.90 35.89 -26.59
CA GLY A 245 3.58 37.31 -26.78
C GLY A 245 2.80 37.84 -25.59
#